data_93e53bbdc498966d55f6bfa6ecadefcc
#
_entry.id   93e53bbdc498966d55f6bfa6ecadefcc
#
_cell.length_a   1.000
_cell.length_b   1.000
_cell.length_c   1.000
_cell.angle_alpha   90.00
_cell.angle_beta   90.00
_cell.angle_gamma   90.00
#
_symmetry.space_group_name_H-M   'P 1'
#
loop_
_entity.id
_entity.type
_entity.pdbx_description
1 polymer ?
#
loop_
_entity_poly.entity_id
_entity_poly.type
_entity_poly.pdbx_seq_one_letter_code
_entity_poly.pdbx_strand_id
1 'polypeptide(L)'
;REWSTVNPLVLECNDGYLNDIQSLAVTEKHYIEACASASREFRQGSVGAGRGMSCFHLKGGIGSASRIAECGGQAFTVGALVLSNFGKAEHCLLAGRPVGHLLQERLDRIGAEAAVLAVAPEKGSIIMLLATDAPLDVLQLGRLARRAGNGLARTGSLFGHGSGDVAIAFSSSQHLPQLAESAVPLLHAPDGWMDRLFQAAAEATEQAIFKALFFAEPFVGRDGHRRPSIQEVLPEWRDIVRS
;
A
#
# COMPACT_ATOMS: atom_id res chain seq x y z
N ARG A 1 14.25 22.21 -23.02
CA ARG A 1 13.11 21.94 -23.90
C ARG A 1 11.86 22.33 -23.16
N GLU A 2 11.02 23.16 -23.76
CA GLU A 2 9.68 23.44 -23.26
C GLU A 2 8.78 22.29 -23.68
N TRP A 3 8.13 21.65 -22.70
CA TRP A 3 7.13 20.63 -22.93
C TRP A 3 5.77 21.32 -23.08
N SER A 4 5.03 20.97 -24.11
CA SER A 4 3.70 21.55 -24.36
C SER A 4 2.64 21.06 -23.38
N THR A 5 2.85 19.91 -22.72
CA THR A 5 1.91 19.28 -21.79
C THR A 5 2.62 18.33 -20.85
N VAL A 6 2.06 18.19 -19.65
CA VAL A 6 2.44 17.20 -18.62
C VAL A 6 1.15 16.53 -18.14
N ASN A 7 1.15 15.19 -18.08
CA ASN A 7 0.03 14.41 -17.57
C ASN A 7 0.42 13.79 -16.21
N PRO A 8 0.19 14.47 -15.10
CA PRO A 8 0.48 13.94 -13.77
C PRO A 8 -0.52 12.83 -13.43
N LEU A 9 -0.04 11.79 -12.76
CA LEU A 9 -0.87 10.81 -12.10
C LEU A 9 -0.84 11.10 -10.60
N VAL A 10 -1.97 11.53 -10.05
CA VAL A 10 -2.14 11.84 -8.65
C VAL A 10 -3.10 10.84 -8.03
N LEU A 11 -2.68 10.22 -6.93
CA LEU A 11 -3.46 9.23 -6.20
C LEU A 11 -3.53 9.63 -4.74
N GLU A 12 -4.68 9.37 -4.11
CA GLU A 12 -4.88 9.71 -2.71
C GLU A 12 -5.71 8.64 -1.98
N CYS A 13 -5.59 8.63 -0.65
CA CYS A 13 -6.55 7.99 0.25
C CYS A 13 -7.12 9.06 1.17
N ASN A 14 -8.41 8.97 1.49
CA ASN A 14 -9.06 9.93 2.38
C ASN A 14 -8.66 9.66 3.83
N ASP A 15 -7.82 10.51 4.40
CA ASP A 15 -7.33 10.44 5.77
C ASP A 15 -8.06 11.39 6.74
N GLY A 16 -9.23 11.90 6.35
CA GLY A 16 -10.00 12.90 7.08
C GLY A 16 -10.47 12.50 8.49
N TYR A 17 -10.29 11.24 8.89
CA TYR A 17 -10.52 10.83 10.27
C TYR A 17 -9.46 11.38 11.23
N LEU A 18 -8.19 11.30 10.86
CA LEU A 18 -7.05 11.76 11.67
C LEU A 18 -6.52 13.13 11.25
N ASN A 19 -6.74 13.52 9.98
CA ASN A 19 -6.18 14.72 9.40
C ASN A 19 -7.28 15.74 9.07
N ASP A 20 -6.96 17.03 9.18
CA ASP A 20 -7.80 18.10 8.65
C ASP A 20 -7.50 18.29 7.16
N ILE A 21 -8.24 17.59 6.30
CA ILE A 21 -8.07 17.66 4.85
C ILE A 21 -8.41 19.02 4.26
N GLN A 22 -9.19 19.86 4.98
CA GLN A 22 -9.55 21.20 4.54
C GLN A 22 -8.42 22.20 4.77
N SER A 23 -7.42 21.87 5.59
CA SER A 23 -6.26 22.73 5.82
C SER A 23 -5.34 22.86 4.61
N LEU A 24 -5.51 22.01 3.57
CA LEU A 24 -4.69 21.97 2.35
C LEU A 24 -3.17 22.02 2.65
N ALA A 25 -2.76 21.24 3.66
CA ALA A 25 -1.40 21.29 4.21
C ALA A 25 -0.30 20.83 3.25
N VAL A 26 -0.65 20.05 2.22
CA VAL A 26 0.31 19.59 1.21
C VAL A 26 0.55 20.68 0.18
N THR A 27 1.82 21.03 -0.02
CA THR A 27 2.26 22.10 -0.93
C THR A 27 3.31 21.59 -1.91
N GLU A 28 3.64 22.42 -2.91
CA GLU A 28 4.73 22.14 -3.88
C GLU A 28 6.06 21.78 -3.19
N LYS A 29 6.37 22.44 -2.06
CA LYS A 29 7.58 22.15 -1.28
C LYS A 29 7.68 20.67 -0.89
N HIS A 30 6.57 20.07 -0.44
CA HIS A 30 6.55 18.65 -0.04
C HIS A 30 6.83 17.71 -1.23
N TYR A 31 6.33 18.06 -2.42
CA TYR A 31 6.65 17.32 -3.65
C TYR A 31 8.13 17.39 -4.00
N ILE A 32 8.71 18.60 -4.00
CA ILE A 32 10.13 18.81 -4.29
C ILE A 32 11.01 18.07 -3.28
N GLU A 33 10.69 18.17 -1.99
CA GLU A 33 11.41 17.48 -0.92
C GLU A 33 11.31 15.94 -1.06
N ALA A 34 10.14 15.41 -1.42
CA ALA A 34 9.97 13.99 -1.65
C ALA A 34 10.83 13.48 -2.81
N CYS A 35 10.89 14.22 -3.92
CA CYS A 35 11.75 13.91 -5.05
C CYS A 35 13.24 13.96 -4.66
N ALA A 36 13.65 15.00 -3.93
CA ALA A 36 15.05 15.19 -3.54
C ALA A 36 15.53 14.16 -2.50
N SER A 37 14.64 13.66 -1.66
CA SER A 37 14.94 12.68 -0.60
C SER A 37 14.71 11.22 -1.02
N ALA A 38 14.34 10.97 -2.28
CA ALA A 38 14.10 9.62 -2.78
C ALA A 38 15.37 8.75 -2.65
N SER A 39 15.24 7.60 -2.01
CA SER A 39 16.35 6.68 -1.76
C SER A 39 15.87 5.23 -1.69
N ARG A 40 16.81 4.28 -1.74
CA ARG A 40 16.49 2.85 -1.59
C ARG A 40 15.98 2.52 -0.20
N GLU A 41 16.49 3.20 0.81
CA GLU A 41 16.07 3.07 2.19
C GLU A 41 15.25 4.29 2.58
N PHE A 42 14.02 4.07 3.01
CA PHE A 42 13.10 5.12 3.44
C PHE A 42 12.25 4.65 4.61
N ARG A 43 11.78 5.61 5.40
CA ARG A 43 10.90 5.33 6.52
C ARG A 43 9.53 4.86 6.04
N GLN A 44 8.94 3.92 6.78
CA GLN A 44 7.62 3.36 6.53
C GLN A 44 6.68 3.64 7.72
N GLY A 45 5.42 3.25 7.61
CA GLY A 45 4.39 3.50 8.63
C GLY A 45 3.84 4.93 8.58
N SER A 46 3.88 5.62 9.72
CA SER A 46 3.28 6.96 9.91
C SER A 46 4.10 8.09 9.31
N VAL A 47 4.50 8.00 8.04
CA VAL A 47 5.34 8.98 7.34
C VAL A 47 4.65 9.53 6.09
N GLY A 48 4.94 10.77 5.73
CA GLY A 48 4.35 11.43 4.56
C GLY A 48 2.83 11.29 4.54
N ALA A 49 2.27 10.88 3.40
CA ALA A 49 0.84 10.60 3.25
C ALA A 49 0.32 9.51 4.21
N GLY A 50 1.19 8.64 4.72
CA GLY A 50 0.82 7.61 5.71
C GLY A 50 0.42 8.16 7.08
N ARG A 51 0.66 9.46 7.36
CA ARG A 51 0.45 10.04 8.68
C ARG A 51 -1.00 10.02 9.15
N GLY A 52 -1.95 10.28 8.26
CA GLY A 52 -3.40 10.28 8.56
C GLY A 52 -4.10 8.94 8.34
N MET A 53 -3.40 7.89 7.86
CA MET A 53 -4.02 6.65 7.42
C MET A 53 -4.46 5.75 8.57
N SER A 54 -5.59 5.06 8.36
CA SER A 54 -6.16 4.06 9.27
C SER A 54 -6.32 2.73 8.55
N CYS A 55 -5.86 1.63 9.15
CA CYS A 55 -5.96 0.30 8.56
C CYS A 55 -6.42 -0.72 9.61
N PHE A 56 -7.53 -1.43 9.36
CA PHE A 56 -8.17 -2.33 10.33
C PHE A 56 -8.49 -1.66 11.68
N HIS A 57 -8.93 -0.41 11.66
CA HIS A 57 -9.14 0.45 12.83
C HIS A 57 -7.87 0.74 13.66
N LEU A 58 -6.72 0.26 13.22
CA LEU A 58 -5.40 0.61 13.73
C LEU A 58 -4.81 1.79 12.96
N LYS A 59 -3.66 2.27 13.39
CA LYS A 59 -2.87 3.21 12.61
C LYS A 59 -2.33 2.51 11.36
N GLY A 60 -2.69 3.01 10.19
CA GLY A 60 -2.18 2.62 8.88
C GLY A 60 -0.96 3.44 8.45
N GLY A 61 -0.59 3.37 7.19
CA GLY A 61 0.54 4.13 6.68
C GLY A 61 1.10 3.65 5.36
N ILE A 62 2.37 3.99 5.13
CA ILE A 62 3.15 3.55 3.97
C ILE A 62 3.88 2.25 4.30
N GLY A 63 3.84 1.30 3.37
CA GLY A 63 4.63 0.07 3.45
C GLY A 63 5.23 -0.31 2.11
N SER A 64 6.36 -1.00 2.15
CA SER A 64 7.04 -1.47 0.94
C SER A 64 7.71 -2.81 1.17
N ALA A 65 7.64 -3.66 0.15
CA ALA A 65 8.32 -4.94 0.12
C ALA A 65 8.66 -5.33 -1.31
N SER A 66 9.52 -6.31 -1.48
CA SER A 66 9.87 -6.86 -2.81
C SER A 66 10.08 -8.37 -2.74
N ARG A 67 10.01 -8.98 -3.92
CA ARG A 67 10.33 -10.38 -4.17
C ARG A 67 11.19 -10.49 -5.41
N ILE A 68 12.04 -11.50 -5.41
CA ILE A 68 12.77 -11.93 -6.61
C ILE A 68 11.97 -13.05 -7.28
N ALA A 69 11.72 -12.89 -8.57
CA ALA A 69 11.12 -13.89 -9.43
C ALA A 69 12.16 -14.44 -10.40
N GLU A 70 12.50 -15.70 -10.31
CA GLU A 70 13.41 -16.35 -11.24
C GLU A 70 12.64 -16.85 -12.45
N CYS A 71 12.95 -16.32 -13.62
CA CYS A 71 12.26 -16.59 -14.87
C CYS A 71 13.28 -16.78 -16.00
N GLY A 72 13.26 -17.94 -16.65
CA GLY A 72 14.15 -18.23 -17.79
C GLY A 72 15.63 -18.13 -17.47
N GLY A 73 16.06 -18.46 -16.26
CA GLY A 73 17.46 -18.33 -15.82
C GLY A 73 17.88 -16.89 -15.45
N GLN A 74 16.95 -15.96 -15.40
CA GLN A 74 17.18 -14.57 -14.99
C GLN A 74 16.36 -14.25 -13.74
N ALA A 75 16.89 -13.38 -12.89
CA ALA A 75 16.23 -12.90 -11.67
C ALA A 75 15.64 -11.52 -11.91
N PHE A 76 14.34 -11.36 -11.67
CA PHE A 76 13.63 -10.10 -11.75
C PHE A 76 13.08 -9.70 -10.39
N THR A 77 13.11 -8.42 -10.10
CA THR A 77 12.52 -7.86 -8.89
C THR A 77 11.08 -7.43 -9.15
N VAL A 78 10.18 -7.78 -8.26
CA VAL A 78 8.83 -7.20 -8.17
C VAL A 78 8.70 -6.50 -6.83
N GLY A 79 8.65 -5.18 -6.84
CA GLY A 79 8.46 -4.32 -5.68
C GLY A 79 7.01 -3.88 -5.55
N ALA A 80 6.54 -3.74 -4.31
CA ALA A 80 5.26 -3.13 -3.97
C ALA A 80 5.46 -1.98 -2.99
N LEU A 81 4.83 -0.84 -3.27
CA LEU A 81 4.64 0.28 -2.34
C LEU A 81 3.15 0.47 -2.13
N VAL A 82 2.72 0.55 -0.87
CA VAL A 82 1.30 0.74 -0.56
C VAL A 82 1.09 1.95 0.34
N LEU A 83 -0.08 2.60 0.17
CA LEU A 83 -0.65 3.53 1.12
C LEU A 83 -1.92 2.90 1.68
N SER A 84 -1.86 2.39 2.93
CA SER A 84 -2.90 1.54 3.52
C SER A 84 -3.85 2.35 4.40
N ASN A 85 -5.11 2.48 3.95
CA ASN A 85 -6.18 3.18 4.65
C ASN A 85 -7.50 2.41 4.50
N PHE A 86 -7.52 1.14 4.84
CA PHE A 86 -8.65 0.24 4.57
C PHE A 86 -8.87 -0.77 5.69
N GLY A 87 -9.96 -1.51 5.60
CA GLY A 87 -10.21 -2.73 6.36
C GLY A 87 -10.95 -2.52 7.67
N LYS A 88 -11.84 -3.44 7.98
CA LYS A 88 -12.48 -3.55 9.30
C LYS A 88 -11.67 -4.51 10.17
N ALA A 89 -11.52 -4.18 11.45
CA ALA A 89 -10.78 -4.99 12.41
C ALA A 89 -11.21 -6.46 12.40
N GLU A 90 -12.51 -6.72 12.38
CA GLU A 90 -13.12 -8.07 12.40
C GLU A 90 -12.66 -9.00 11.25
N HIS A 91 -12.22 -8.42 10.12
CA HIS A 91 -11.78 -9.17 8.94
C HIS A 91 -10.26 -9.40 8.90
N CYS A 92 -9.50 -8.79 9.82
CA CYS A 92 -8.04 -8.80 9.75
C CYS A 92 -7.45 -10.21 9.76
N LEU A 93 -6.60 -10.49 8.78
CA LEU A 93 -5.76 -11.67 8.72
C LEU A 93 -4.30 -11.27 8.84
N LEU A 94 -3.52 -11.92 9.70
CA LEU A 94 -2.08 -11.77 9.80
C LEU A 94 -1.39 -13.05 9.35
N ALA A 95 -0.68 -13.01 8.21
CA ALA A 95 -0.02 -14.18 7.64
C ALA A 95 -0.94 -15.42 7.55
N GLY A 96 -2.18 -15.20 7.11
CA GLY A 96 -3.21 -16.23 7.01
C GLY A 96 -3.92 -16.59 8.32
N ARG A 97 -3.56 -16.00 9.45
CA ARG A 97 -4.18 -16.23 10.77
C ARG A 97 -5.35 -15.27 10.98
N PRO A 98 -6.55 -15.74 11.33
CA PRO A 98 -7.71 -14.89 11.59
C PRO A 98 -7.59 -14.24 12.98
N VAL A 99 -7.08 -13.00 13.02
CA VAL A 99 -6.93 -12.24 14.26
C VAL A 99 -8.07 -11.24 14.49
N GLY A 100 -9.00 -11.14 13.54
CA GLY A 100 -10.01 -10.09 13.52
C GLY A 100 -10.86 -10.00 14.79
N HIS A 101 -11.36 -11.12 15.31
CA HIS A 101 -12.15 -11.11 16.54
C HIS A 101 -11.36 -10.64 17.76
N LEU A 102 -10.12 -11.13 17.90
CA LEU A 102 -9.24 -10.70 18.99
C LEU A 102 -8.91 -9.23 18.89
N LEU A 103 -8.64 -8.76 17.66
CA LEU A 103 -8.36 -7.35 17.39
C LEU A 103 -9.57 -6.47 17.76
N GLN A 104 -10.78 -6.84 17.32
CA GLN A 104 -12.00 -6.10 17.62
C GLN A 104 -12.28 -6.05 19.12
N GLU A 105 -12.20 -7.19 19.82
CA GLU A 105 -12.40 -7.25 21.26
C GLU A 105 -11.45 -6.31 22.04
N ARG A 106 -10.19 -6.26 21.66
CA ARG A 106 -9.22 -5.38 22.31
C ARG A 106 -9.43 -3.92 21.98
N LEU A 107 -9.78 -3.60 20.72
CA LEU A 107 -10.14 -2.24 20.35
C LEU A 107 -11.36 -1.74 21.09
N ASP A 108 -12.38 -2.59 21.31
CA ASP A 108 -13.58 -2.26 22.06
C ASP A 108 -13.26 -1.96 23.53
N ARG A 109 -12.34 -2.70 24.14
CA ARG A 109 -11.87 -2.41 25.51
C ARG A 109 -11.17 -1.04 25.59
N ILE A 110 -10.23 -0.77 24.67
CA ILE A 110 -9.56 0.53 24.60
C ILE A 110 -10.58 1.65 24.39
N GLY A 111 -11.59 1.43 23.55
CA GLY A 111 -12.66 2.38 23.28
C GLY A 111 -13.58 2.64 24.47
N ALA A 112 -13.94 1.60 25.21
CA ALA A 112 -14.75 1.71 26.43
C ALA A 112 -14.01 2.49 27.54
N GLU A 113 -12.69 2.35 27.61
CA GLU A 113 -11.85 3.06 28.57
C GLU A 113 -11.64 4.54 28.17
N ALA A 114 -11.57 4.84 26.87
CA ALA A 114 -11.21 6.15 26.34
C ALA A 114 -12.38 7.06 25.95
N ALA A 115 -13.62 6.59 25.94
CA ALA A 115 -14.85 7.30 25.51
C ALA A 115 -14.76 8.01 24.12
N VAL A 116 -13.80 7.66 23.26
CA VAL A 116 -13.41 8.43 22.06
C VAL A 116 -13.34 7.62 20.76
N LEU A 117 -13.79 6.36 20.76
CA LEU A 117 -13.82 5.61 19.50
C LEU A 117 -15.19 5.73 18.81
N ALA A 118 -15.49 6.90 18.26
CA ALA A 118 -16.55 6.99 17.27
C ALA A 118 -16.16 6.12 16.05
N VAL A 119 -16.84 5.00 15.88
CA VAL A 119 -16.71 4.16 14.71
C VAL A 119 -17.35 4.89 13.54
N ALA A 120 -16.56 5.67 12.80
CA ALA A 120 -17.02 6.21 11.53
C ALA A 120 -17.21 5.06 10.54
N PRO A 121 -18.28 5.09 9.70
CA PRO A 121 -18.43 4.10 8.64
C PRO A 121 -17.18 4.10 7.76
N GLU A 122 -16.65 2.93 7.51
CA GLU A 122 -15.43 2.77 6.71
C GLU A 122 -15.67 3.25 5.28
N LYS A 123 -15.06 4.36 4.94
CA LYS A 123 -14.75 4.76 3.56
C LYS A 123 -13.26 4.51 3.38
N GLY A 124 -12.91 3.25 3.20
CA GLY A 124 -11.52 2.85 3.05
C GLY A 124 -10.99 3.11 1.64
N SER A 125 -9.68 3.03 1.50
CA SER A 125 -8.99 3.01 0.21
C SER A 125 -7.57 2.49 0.39
N ILE A 126 -6.99 1.93 -0.66
CA ILE A 126 -5.58 1.58 -0.69
C ILE A 126 -5.01 1.93 -2.06
N ILE A 127 -3.81 2.51 -2.05
CA ILE A 127 -3.01 2.64 -3.26
C ILE A 127 -1.95 1.55 -3.23
N MET A 128 -1.86 0.78 -4.31
CA MET A 128 -0.90 -0.30 -4.50
C MET A 128 -0.09 -0.02 -5.77
N LEU A 129 1.15 0.39 -5.62
CA LEU A 129 2.07 0.65 -6.72
C LEU A 129 3.04 -0.51 -6.85
N LEU A 130 3.01 -1.20 -7.99
CA LEU A 130 3.95 -2.26 -8.33
C LEU A 130 5.02 -1.75 -9.29
N ALA A 131 6.26 -2.09 -9.02
CA ALA A 131 7.40 -1.80 -9.89
C ALA A 131 8.17 -3.07 -10.18
N THR A 132 8.64 -3.25 -11.42
CA THR A 132 9.47 -4.39 -11.79
C THR A 132 10.53 -3.99 -12.82
N ASP A 133 11.62 -4.73 -12.86
CA ASP A 133 12.62 -4.69 -13.92
C ASP A 133 12.41 -5.78 -14.98
N ALA A 134 11.35 -6.59 -14.86
CA ALA A 134 10.97 -7.57 -15.88
C ALA A 134 10.46 -6.87 -17.17
N PRO A 135 10.76 -7.43 -18.36
CA PRO A 135 10.43 -6.81 -19.65
C PRO A 135 8.95 -7.01 -20.02
N LEU A 136 8.05 -6.39 -19.28
CA LEU A 136 6.60 -6.51 -19.43
C LEU A 136 6.02 -5.43 -20.33
N ASP A 137 5.13 -5.80 -21.24
CA ASP A 137 4.31 -4.86 -21.97
C ASP A 137 3.13 -4.32 -21.13
N VAL A 138 2.35 -3.40 -21.69
CA VAL A 138 1.23 -2.75 -21.00
C VAL A 138 0.12 -3.71 -20.58
N LEU A 139 -0.14 -4.77 -21.36
CA LEU A 139 -1.16 -5.76 -21.04
C LEU A 139 -0.69 -6.66 -19.91
N GLN A 140 0.58 -7.08 -19.94
CA GLN A 140 1.21 -7.86 -18.88
C GLN A 140 1.31 -7.07 -17.58
N LEU A 141 1.65 -5.78 -17.64
CA LEU A 141 1.63 -4.88 -16.48
C LEU A 141 0.22 -4.72 -15.89
N GLY A 142 -0.82 -4.61 -16.74
CA GLY A 142 -2.21 -4.60 -16.28
C GLY A 142 -2.61 -5.90 -15.59
N ARG A 143 -2.10 -7.05 -16.06
CA ARG A 143 -2.30 -8.36 -15.39
C ARG A 143 -1.54 -8.43 -14.05
N LEU A 144 -0.32 -7.90 -14.00
CA LEU A 144 0.49 -7.82 -12.77
C LEU A 144 -0.20 -6.95 -11.72
N ALA A 145 -0.68 -5.75 -12.09
CA ALA A 145 -1.39 -4.84 -11.20
C ALA A 145 -2.60 -5.50 -10.52
N ARG A 146 -3.38 -6.29 -11.27
CA ARG A 146 -4.52 -7.03 -10.70
C ARG A 146 -4.11 -8.03 -9.62
N ARG A 147 -2.87 -8.52 -9.60
CA ARG A 147 -2.37 -9.46 -8.59
C ARG A 147 -2.06 -8.81 -7.25
N ALA A 148 -1.90 -7.48 -7.21
CA ALA A 148 -1.89 -6.74 -5.95
C ALA A 148 -3.17 -7.00 -5.14
N GLY A 149 -4.33 -7.13 -5.80
CA GLY A 149 -5.59 -7.49 -5.17
C GLY A 149 -5.55 -8.85 -4.46
N ASN A 150 -4.81 -9.82 -4.98
CA ASN A 150 -4.64 -11.11 -4.28
C ASN A 150 -3.85 -10.93 -2.98
N GLY A 151 -2.82 -10.08 -2.98
CA GLY A 151 -2.06 -9.72 -1.77
C GLY A 151 -2.92 -8.99 -0.75
N LEU A 152 -3.75 -8.05 -1.22
CA LEU A 152 -4.70 -7.32 -0.39
C LEU A 152 -5.73 -8.26 0.25
N ALA A 153 -6.32 -9.18 -0.51
CA ALA A 153 -7.28 -10.16 0.00
C ALA A 153 -6.70 -11.07 1.09
N ARG A 154 -5.40 -11.42 1.01
CA ARG A 154 -4.70 -12.21 2.03
C ARG A 154 -4.60 -11.51 3.38
N THR A 155 -4.77 -10.21 3.44
CA THR A 155 -4.81 -9.44 4.69
C THR A 155 -6.20 -9.32 5.30
N GLY A 156 -7.24 -9.83 4.61
CA GLY A 156 -8.63 -9.81 5.06
C GLY A 156 -9.49 -8.72 4.41
N SER A 157 -8.97 -7.99 3.42
CA SER A 157 -9.79 -7.06 2.64
C SER A 157 -10.81 -7.79 1.76
N LEU A 158 -12.02 -7.27 1.72
CA LEU A 158 -13.11 -7.76 0.88
C LEU A 158 -13.35 -6.86 -0.34
N PHE A 159 -12.51 -5.87 -0.61
CA PHE A 159 -12.75 -4.85 -1.63
C PHE A 159 -14.14 -4.22 -1.44
N GLY A 160 -14.39 -3.69 -0.25
CA GLY A 160 -15.71 -3.19 0.15
C GLY A 160 -16.25 -2.12 -0.82
N HIS A 161 -17.58 -2.06 -0.96
CA HIS A 161 -18.24 -1.13 -1.89
C HIS A 161 -17.86 0.34 -1.69
N GLY A 162 -17.52 0.74 -0.47
CA GLY A 162 -17.08 2.10 -0.14
C GLY A 162 -15.57 2.33 -0.24
N SER A 163 -14.80 1.32 -0.68
CA SER A 163 -13.34 1.38 -0.76
C SER A 163 -12.88 1.84 -2.15
N GLY A 164 -12.00 2.84 -2.20
CA GLY A 164 -11.36 3.34 -3.43
C GLY A 164 -10.00 2.66 -3.65
N ASP A 165 -10.00 1.37 -4.02
CA ASP A 165 -8.78 0.59 -4.16
C ASP A 165 -8.19 0.76 -5.56
N VAL A 166 -6.93 1.19 -5.64
CA VAL A 166 -6.22 1.42 -6.90
C VAL A 166 -4.93 0.60 -6.95
N ALA A 167 -4.74 -0.15 -8.04
CA ALA A 167 -3.50 -0.84 -8.32
C ALA A 167 -2.91 -0.37 -9.65
N ILE A 168 -1.61 -0.03 -9.62
CA ILE A 168 -0.85 0.41 -10.78
C ILE A 168 0.44 -0.40 -10.86
N ALA A 169 0.88 -0.73 -12.07
CA ALA A 169 2.17 -1.37 -12.29
C ALA A 169 2.95 -0.66 -13.39
N PHE A 170 4.26 -0.60 -13.23
CA PHE A 170 5.19 -0.14 -14.26
C PHE A 170 6.44 -1.01 -14.30
N SER A 171 7.13 -0.98 -15.45
CA SER A 171 8.44 -1.62 -15.61
C SER A 171 9.50 -0.56 -15.88
N SER A 172 10.68 -0.76 -15.29
CA SER A 172 11.88 0.03 -15.55
C SER A 172 12.78 -0.57 -16.64
N SER A 173 12.37 -1.70 -17.23
CA SER A 173 13.19 -2.42 -18.23
C SER A 173 13.24 -1.72 -19.59
N GLN A 174 12.26 -0.86 -19.89
CA GLN A 174 12.20 -0.17 -21.19
C GLN A 174 11.91 1.31 -21.01
N HIS A 175 12.68 2.12 -21.73
CA HIS A 175 12.46 3.56 -21.85
C HIS A 175 12.00 3.88 -23.28
N LEU A 176 10.84 4.49 -23.38
CA LEU A 176 10.31 4.93 -24.67
C LEU A 176 10.70 6.39 -24.92
N PRO A 177 11.27 6.74 -26.09
CA PRO A 177 11.53 8.12 -26.41
C PRO A 177 10.21 8.88 -26.56
N GLN A 178 10.11 10.06 -25.97
CA GLN A 178 8.88 10.86 -26.00
C GLN A 178 8.53 11.35 -27.40
N LEU A 179 9.54 11.62 -28.21
CA LEU A 179 9.40 12.06 -29.60
C LEU A 179 10.08 11.04 -30.52
N ALA A 180 9.48 9.87 -30.64
CA ALA A 180 9.96 8.85 -31.57
C ALA A 180 9.52 9.23 -33.00
N GLU A 181 10.46 9.29 -33.94
CA GLU A 181 10.19 9.55 -35.37
C GLU A 181 9.83 8.25 -36.13
N SER A 182 9.98 7.10 -35.49
CA SER A 182 9.68 5.78 -36.04
C SER A 182 9.08 4.86 -35.00
N ALA A 183 8.52 3.72 -35.43
CA ALA A 183 8.01 2.69 -34.54
C ALA A 183 9.10 2.19 -33.60
N VAL A 184 8.78 2.09 -32.31
CA VAL A 184 9.67 1.57 -31.27
C VAL A 184 9.20 0.16 -30.89
N PRO A 185 10.06 -0.87 -30.95
CA PRO A 185 9.68 -2.23 -30.50
C PRO A 185 9.43 -2.22 -29.00
N LEU A 186 8.36 -2.89 -28.58
CA LEU A 186 8.05 -3.09 -27.16
C LEU A 186 8.59 -4.44 -26.68
N LEU A 187 9.11 -4.45 -25.46
CA LEU A 187 9.48 -5.68 -24.79
C LEU A 187 8.22 -6.45 -24.36
N HIS A 188 8.30 -7.76 -24.45
CA HIS A 188 7.23 -8.68 -24.04
C HIS A 188 7.85 -9.90 -23.39
N ALA A 189 7.49 -10.20 -22.15
CA ALA A 189 7.98 -11.37 -21.45
C ALA A 189 7.28 -12.65 -21.95
N PRO A 190 7.99 -13.80 -22.00
CA PRO A 190 7.35 -15.08 -22.28
C PRO A 190 6.21 -15.38 -21.29
N ASP A 191 5.10 -15.92 -21.78
CA ASP A 191 3.93 -16.23 -20.94
C ASP A 191 4.26 -17.16 -19.76
N GLY A 192 5.20 -18.08 -19.91
CA GLY A 192 5.65 -18.98 -18.86
C GLY A 192 6.33 -18.30 -17.67
N TRP A 193 6.66 -16.99 -17.75
CA TRP A 193 7.21 -16.23 -16.64
C TRP A 193 6.14 -15.61 -15.74
N MET A 194 4.94 -15.43 -16.28
CA MET A 194 3.90 -14.62 -15.63
C MET A 194 3.48 -15.14 -14.26
N ASP A 195 3.38 -16.45 -14.06
CA ASP A 195 2.94 -17.01 -12.78
C ASP A 195 3.92 -16.69 -11.64
N ARG A 196 5.24 -16.73 -11.92
CA ARG A 196 6.27 -16.35 -10.95
C ARG A 196 6.18 -14.86 -10.58
N LEU A 197 6.00 -14.00 -11.57
CA LEU A 197 5.82 -12.56 -11.38
C LEU A 197 4.51 -12.25 -10.63
N PHE A 198 3.42 -12.96 -10.93
CA PHE A 198 2.14 -12.83 -10.24
C PHE A 198 2.23 -13.24 -8.76
N GLN A 199 2.89 -14.35 -8.47
CA GLN A 199 3.14 -14.76 -7.09
C GLN A 199 3.96 -13.69 -6.35
N ALA A 200 5.05 -13.23 -6.96
CA ALA A 200 5.89 -12.19 -6.40
C ALA A 200 5.11 -10.89 -6.10
N ALA A 201 4.22 -10.47 -7.00
CA ALA A 201 3.37 -9.30 -6.81
C ALA A 201 2.40 -9.44 -5.63
N ALA A 202 1.72 -10.59 -5.52
CA ALA A 202 0.79 -10.87 -4.43
C ALA A 202 1.51 -10.90 -3.07
N GLU A 203 2.64 -11.58 -2.97
CA GLU A 203 3.43 -11.68 -1.74
C GLU A 203 4.07 -10.35 -1.33
N ALA A 204 4.61 -9.58 -2.31
CA ALA A 204 5.16 -8.26 -2.03
C ALA A 204 4.09 -7.31 -1.53
N THR A 205 2.88 -7.34 -2.11
CA THR A 205 1.77 -6.49 -1.69
C THR A 205 1.30 -6.84 -0.28
N GLU A 206 1.07 -8.12 0.03
CA GLU A 206 0.71 -8.58 1.36
C GLU A 206 1.73 -8.11 2.41
N GLN A 207 3.03 -8.35 2.15
CA GLN A 207 4.07 -7.93 3.07
C GLN A 207 4.19 -6.40 3.20
N ALA A 208 3.97 -5.65 2.13
CA ALA A 208 3.97 -4.19 2.17
C ALA A 208 2.85 -3.66 3.08
N ILE A 209 1.65 -4.26 3.02
CA ILE A 209 0.54 -3.91 3.91
C ILE A 209 0.89 -4.20 5.37
N PHE A 210 1.49 -5.35 5.66
CA PHE A 210 1.94 -5.64 7.02
C PHE A 210 3.00 -4.65 7.51
N LYS A 211 3.95 -4.27 6.66
CA LYS A 211 4.93 -3.26 7.03
C LYS A 211 4.29 -1.89 7.29
N ALA A 212 3.25 -1.52 6.52
CA ALA A 212 2.49 -0.31 6.79
C ALA A 212 1.87 -0.29 8.19
N LEU A 213 1.40 -1.44 8.68
CA LEU A 213 0.86 -1.62 10.04
C LEU A 213 1.96 -1.66 11.10
N PHE A 214 3.00 -2.50 10.88
CA PHE A 214 4.02 -2.75 11.90
C PHE A 214 4.99 -1.60 12.14
N PHE A 215 5.19 -0.74 11.16
CA PHE A 215 5.99 0.48 11.30
C PHE A 215 5.17 1.72 11.65
N ALA A 216 3.83 1.59 11.75
CA ALA A 216 2.98 2.68 12.17
C ALA A 216 3.05 2.88 13.69
N GLU A 217 3.33 4.12 14.09
CA GLU A 217 3.26 4.56 15.48
C GLU A 217 1.83 5.04 15.79
N PRO A 218 1.35 4.90 17.05
CA PRO A 218 0.04 5.41 17.43
C PRO A 218 -0.05 6.90 17.17
N PHE A 219 -1.24 7.38 16.82
CA PHE A 219 -1.41 8.77 16.45
C PHE A 219 -2.73 9.34 16.98
N VAL A 220 -2.67 10.56 17.52
CA VAL A 220 -3.82 11.37 17.86
C VAL A 220 -3.87 12.52 16.85
N GLY A 221 -4.94 12.58 16.09
CA GLY A 221 -5.17 13.57 15.04
C GLY A 221 -6.17 14.65 15.44
N ARG A 222 -6.87 15.17 14.42
CA ARG A 222 -7.90 16.19 14.61
C ARG A 222 -8.98 15.76 15.61
N ASP A 223 -9.55 16.71 16.31
CA ASP A 223 -10.65 16.51 17.26
C ASP A 223 -10.40 15.43 18.33
N GLY A 224 -9.11 15.08 18.59
CA GLY A 224 -8.73 14.04 19.51
C GLY A 224 -8.93 12.62 18.98
N HIS A 225 -9.25 12.44 17.70
CA HIS A 225 -9.38 11.14 17.08
C HIS A 225 -8.05 10.38 17.17
N ARG A 226 -8.11 9.13 17.65
CA ARG A 226 -6.92 8.30 17.88
C ARG A 226 -7.00 7.01 17.06
N ARG A 227 -5.84 6.58 16.57
CA ARG A 227 -5.61 5.21 16.09
C ARG A 227 -4.42 4.62 16.85
N PRO A 228 -4.63 3.49 17.56
CA PRO A 228 -3.54 2.77 18.21
C PRO A 228 -2.69 2.04 17.16
N SER A 229 -1.45 1.73 17.49
CA SER A 229 -0.63 0.84 16.68
C SER A 229 -1.03 -0.63 16.87
N ILE A 230 -0.65 -1.49 15.94
CA ILE A 230 -0.84 -2.94 16.10
C ILE A 230 -0.06 -3.48 17.32
N GLN A 231 1.09 -2.90 17.65
CA GLN A 231 1.92 -3.31 18.77
C GLN A 231 1.28 -2.99 20.12
N GLU A 232 0.48 -1.90 20.20
CA GLU A 232 -0.30 -1.60 21.42
C GLU A 232 -1.46 -2.59 21.60
N VAL A 233 -2.13 -2.96 20.51
CA VAL A 233 -3.34 -3.78 20.57
C VAL A 233 -3.02 -5.28 20.58
N LEU A 234 -2.00 -5.71 19.82
CA LEU A 234 -1.55 -7.08 19.72
C LEU A 234 -0.03 -7.18 19.99
N PRO A 235 0.45 -6.96 21.21
CA PRO A 235 1.89 -7.00 21.52
C PRO A 235 2.52 -8.37 21.22
N GLU A 236 1.75 -9.47 21.30
CA GLU A 236 2.15 -10.83 20.97
C GLU A 236 2.04 -11.20 19.48
N TRP A 237 1.85 -10.23 18.59
CA TRP A 237 1.66 -10.50 17.15
C TRP A 237 2.75 -11.40 16.54
N ARG A 238 3.99 -11.34 17.07
CA ARG A 238 5.10 -12.19 16.59
C ARG A 238 4.85 -13.67 16.84
N ASP A 239 4.24 -13.99 17.98
CA ASP A 239 3.94 -15.38 18.35
C ASP A 239 2.75 -15.88 17.51
N ILE A 240 1.76 -15.02 17.28
CA ILE A 240 0.62 -15.33 16.41
C ILE A 240 1.09 -15.68 14.98
N VAL A 241 2.02 -14.93 14.42
CA VAL A 241 2.52 -15.16 13.06
C VAL A 241 3.41 -16.41 12.97
N ARG A 242 4.08 -16.80 14.06
CA ARG A 242 4.98 -17.96 14.09
C ARG A 242 4.27 -19.29 14.40
N SER A 243 3.10 -19.26 15.02
CA SER A 243 2.28 -20.43 15.33
C SER A 243 1.56 -20.95 14.10
#